data_0269bef2b0cbd82d840d6e52d3e03b2b
#
_entry.id   0269bef2b0cbd82d840d6e52d3e03b2b
#
_cell.length_a   1.000
_cell.length_b   1.000
_cell.length_c   1.000
_cell.angle_alpha   90.00
_cell.angle_beta   90.00
_cell.angle_gamma   90.00
#
_symmetry.space_group_name_H-M   'P 1'
#
loop_
_entity.id
_entity.type
_entity.pdbx_description
1 polymer ?
#
loop_
_entity_poly.entity_id
_entity_poly.type
_entity_poly.pdbx_seq_one_letter_code
_entity_poly.pdbx_strand_id
1 'polypeptide(L)'
;MSTMLPPSSSSGTATAPATATAPAQEPRETADASEATRSTAATDSRGAEARTAPWGTDPYANALRNGRGPLFLRRSDGWLLPLEVERWCSDAGAADLSALHRCEGPVLDIGCGPGRLVAELTALGHRALGIDVSEAAVARTRRIGGSALLRSVFDPLPGEGRWGTLLLVDGNIGIGGDPAALLDRAADLLSTGGLLIAETSPLDIDERAQVRLDDGRRAPAEKAGPPGPADRPFPWARIGTPALLRYAGACGWRPADQWSAEGRAFVSLRRPRGPRLRDRSARTSSQSAESANSTPVISSQLER
;
A
#
# COMPACT_ATOMS: atom_id res chain seq x y z
N MET A 1 34.30 -2.02 59.84
CA MET A 1 33.43 -2.22 61.00
C MET A 1 32.03 -2.40 60.49
N SER A 2 31.61 -3.48 60.52
CA SER A 2 30.79 -4.54 61.14
C SER A 2 29.62 -4.82 60.23
N THR A 3 29.63 -5.91 59.59
CA THR A 3 29.05 -7.25 59.86
C THR A 3 27.55 -7.23 60.23
N MET A 4 26.63 -7.81 59.43
CA MET A 4 26.02 -9.08 59.75
C MET A 4 24.93 -9.48 58.76
N LEU A 5 24.96 -10.72 58.33
CA LEU A 5 23.98 -11.56 57.65
C LEU A 5 23.19 -12.38 58.72
N PRO A 6 22.33 -13.34 58.33
CA PRO A 6 20.86 -13.36 58.32
C PRO A 6 20.26 -14.22 59.43
N PRO A 7 18.99 -14.68 59.44
CA PRO A 7 18.68 -16.08 59.09
C PRO A 7 17.31 -16.31 58.39
N SER A 8 17.18 -17.27 57.55
CA SER A 8 16.86 -18.72 57.56
C SER A 8 15.37 -19.10 57.74
N SER A 9 14.87 -19.75 56.72
CA SER A 9 14.04 -20.97 56.63
C SER A 9 12.72 -21.12 57.38
N SER A 10 11.66 -21.46 56.62
CA SER A 10 10.88 -22.67 56.93
C SER A 10 10.06 -23.18 55.76
N SER A 11 10.22 -24.43 55.55
CA SER A 11 9.52 -25.40 54.71
C SER A 11 8.06 -25.61 55.11
N GLY A 12 7.20 -25.89 54.17
CA GLY A 12 5.84 -26.36 54.34
C GLY A 12 5.34 -27.12 53.13
N THR A 13 5.55 -28.44 53.19
CA THR A 13 4.94 -29.48 52.38
C THR A 13 3.47 -29.67 52.70
N ALA A 14 2.60 -29.92 51.72
CA ALA A 14 1.57 -30.97 51.72
C ALA A 14 0.51 -30.70 50.67
N THR A 15 0.36 -31.61 49.73
CA THR A 15 -0.60 -32.70 49.59
C THR A 15 -1.70 -32.38 48.58
N ALA A 16 -1.65 -33.09 47.45
CA ALA A 16 -2.81 -33.32 46.57
C ALA A 16 -3.80 -34.33 47.24
N PRO A 17 -5.05 -34.34 46.88
CA PRO A 17 -5.50 -35.51 46.14
C PRO A 17 -6.58 -35.29 45.03
N ALA A 18 -6.52 -36.19 44.10
CA ALA A 18 -7.50 -37.13 43.55
C ALA A 18 -8.51 -36.65 42.50
N THR A 19 -8.26 -37.12 41.30
CA THR A 19 -9.13 -37.81 40.32
C THR A 19 -10.65 -37.73 40.49
N ALA A 20 -11.33 -37.30 39.46
CA ALA A 20 -12.63 -37.81 39.10
C ALA A 20 -12.74 -37.96 37.57
N THR A 21 -13.08 -39.15 37.19
CA THR A 21 -13.20 -39.76 35.86
C THR A 21 -14.48 -39.33 35.13
N ALA A 22 -14.43 -39.38 33.83
CA ALA A 22 -15.34 -39.14 32.76
C ALA A 22 -16.82 -39.59 32.90
N PRO A 23 -17.70 -39.28 31.95
CA PRO A 23 -17.81 -40.16 30.77
C PRO A 23 -17.93 -39.49 29.40
N ALA A 24 -17.55 -40.29 28.42
CA ALA A 24 -17.67 -40.08 27.01
C ALA A 24 -19.14 -40.01 26.54
N GLN A 25 -19.36 -39.16 25.52
CA GLN A 25 -20.48 -39.36 24.60
C GLN A 25 -19.99 -39.18 23.17
N GLU A 26 -20.27 -40.24 22.42
CA GLU A 26 -20.02 -40.42 20.99
C GLU A 26 -20.99 -39.63 20.10
N PRO A 27 -20.80 -39.64 18.77
CA PRO A 27 -21.10 -38.54 17.87
C PRO A 27 -22.49 -38.60 17.25
N ARG A 28 -22.98 -37.49 16.77
CA ARG A 28 -24.06 -37.45 15.79
C ARG A 28 -23.57 -36.74 14.54
N GLU A 29 -23.55 -37.53 13.50
CA GLU A 29 -23.40 -37.23 12.08
C GLU A 29 -24.50 -36.33 11.55
N THR A 30 -24.11 -35.64 10.49
CA THR A 30 -24.80 -35.25 9.27
C THR A 30 -25.23 -33.80 9.09
N ALA A 31 -24.81 -33.38 7.91
CA ALA A 31 -25.23 -32.25 7.06
C ALA A 31 -24.31 -31.03 7.17
N ASP A 32 -23.67 -30.51 6.16
CA ASP A 32 -24.01 -30.32 4.78
C ASP A 32 -22.72 -29.88 4.03
N ALA A 33 -22.34 -30.63 3.04
CA ALA A 33 -21.11 -30.40 2.27
C ALA A 33 -21.42 -29.68 0.95
N SER A 34 -22.03 -28.51 1.00
CA SER A 34 -22.40 -27.80 -0.25
C SER A 34 -22.00 -26.32 -0.35
N GLU A 35 -21.36 -25.73 0.66
CA GLU A 35 -21.03 -24.32 0.63
C GLU A 35 -19.51 -24.01 0.57
N ALA A 36 -18.65 -25.03 0.64
CA ALA A 36 -17.19 -24.86 0.63
C ALA A 36 -16.57 -24.67 -0.76
N THR A 37 -17.31 -24.89 -1.86
CA THR A 37 -16.72 -24.93 -3.21
C THR A 37 -16.76 -23.61 -3.98
N ARG A 38 -17.41 -22.57 -3.44
CA ARG A 38 -17.46 -21.24 -4.11
C ARG A 38 -16.43 -20.21 -3.57
N SER A 39 -15.75 -20.53 -2.47
CA SER A 39 -14.77 -19.59 -1.87
C SER A 39 -13.34 -19.75 -2.38
N THR A 40 -12.97 -20.90 -2.95
CA THR A 40 -11.62 -21.19 -3.41
C THR A 40 -11.28 -20.59 -4.77
N ALA A 41 -12.24 -20.42 -5.67
CA ALA A 41 -11.99 -19.88 -7.01
C ALA A 41 -11.74 -18.35 -7.02
N ALA A 42 -12.34 -17.61 -6.07
CA ALA A 42 -12.16 -16.15 -5.98
C ALA A 42 -10.81 -15.76 -5.29
N THR A 43 -10.21 -16.70 -4.53
CA THR A 43 -8.92 -16.47 -3.87
C THR A 43 -7.76 -16.73 -4.82
N ASP A 44 -7.95 -17.64 -5.77
CA ASP A 44 -6.88 -18.05 -6.71
C ASP A 44 -6.68 -17.02 -7.85
N SER A 45 -7.74 -16.39 -8.33
CA SER A 45 -7.63 -15.33 -9.34
C SER A 45 -6.95 -14.06 -8.78
N ARG A 46 -7.22 -13.69 -7.53
CA ARG A 46 -6.58 -12.53 -6.88
C ARG A 46 -5.10 -12.74 -6.58
N GLY A 47 -4.72 -13.97 -6.19
CA GLY A 47 -3.33 -14.35 -6.04
C GLY A 47 -2.57 -14.35 -7.37
N ALA A 48 -3.25 -14.65 -8.49
CA ALA A 48 -2.65 -14.59 -9.83
C ALA A 48 -2.43 -13.13 -10.29
N GLU A 49 -3.41 -12.23 -10.07
CA GLU A 49 -3.26 -10.80 -10.39
C GLU A 49 -2.18 -10.12 -9.54
N ALA A 50 -2.07 -10.47 -8.25
CA ALA A 50 -1.02 -9.97 -7.38
C ALA A 50 0.38 -10.43 -7.82
N ARG A 51 0.52 -11.67 -8.31
CA ARG A 51 1.78 -12.20 -8.87
C ARG A 51 2.14 -11.58 -10.22
N THR A 52 1.19 -11.02 -10.95
CA THR A 52 1.42 -10.31 -12.22
C THR A 52 1.64 -8.81 -12.05
N ALA A 53 1.39 -8.25 -10.87
CA ALA A 53 1.72 -6.87 -10.56
C ALA A 53 3.25 -6.67 -10.59
N PRO A 54 3.77 -5.56 -11.13
CA PRO A 54 5.21 -5.32 -11.23
C PRO A 54 5.95 -5.48 -9.90
N TRP A 55 5.37 -4.98 -8.81
CA TRP A 55 5.91 -5.09 -7.45
C TRP A 55 5.73 -6.49 -6.81
N GLY A 56 4.96 -7.38 -7.43
CA GLY A 56 4.85 -8.80 -7.06
C GLY A 56 5.94 -9.67 -7.67
N THR A 57 6.86 -9.09 -8.45
CA THR A 57 7.85 -9.83 -9.23
C THR A 57 9.14 -10.14 -8.48
N ASP A 58 9.97 -11.02 -9.06
CA ASP A 58 11.18 -11.54 -8.44
C ASP A 58 12.20 -10.48 -7.99
N PRO A 59 12.51 -9.40 -8.74
CA PRO A 59 13.49 -8.42 -8.28
C PRO A 59 13.11 -7.79 -6.93
N TYR A 60 11.87 -7.37 -6.76
CA TYR A 60 11.39 -6.79 -5.50
C TYR A 60 11.30 -7.82 -4.38
N ALA A 61 10.68 -8.96 -4.65
CA ALA A 61 10.56 -10.05 -3.69
C ALA A 61 11.93 -10.57 -3.22
N ASN A 62 12.91 -10.66 -4.12
CA ASN A 62 14.28 -11.06 -3.79
C ASN A 62 14.97 -10.02 -2.91
N ALA A 63 14.87 -8.73 -3.25
CA ALA A 63 15.43 -7.64 -2.46
C ALA A 63 14.86 -7.65 -1.03
N LEU A 64 13.53 -7.82 -0.87
CA LEU A 64 12.91 -7.91 0.44
C LEU A 64 13.32 -9.16 1.23
N ARG A 65 13.46 -10.32 0.58
CA ARG A 65 13.96 -11.55 1.25
C ARG A 65 15.38 -11.40 1.75
N ASN A 66 16.23 -10.73 0.95
CA ASN A 66 17.63 -10.50 1.28
C ASN A 66 17.82 -9.32 2.25
N GLY A 67 16.82 -8.46 2.41
CA GLY A 67 16.87 -7.24 3.21
C GLY A 67 17.79 -6.17 2.65
N ARG A 68 18.19 -6.27 1.37
CA ARG A 68 19.14 -5.35 0.72
C ARG A 68 18.98 -5.35 -0.79
N GLY A 69 19.42 -4.21 -1.42
CA GLY A 69 19.52 -4.04 -2.85
C GLY A 69 20.68 -4.78 -3.52
N PRO A 70 21.04 -4.40 -4.72
CA PRO A 70 20.51 -3.25 -5.43
C PRO A 70 19.10 -3.48 -5.98
N LEU A 71 18.29 -2.42 -6.00
CA LEU A 71 16.98 -2.37 -6.66
C LEU A 71 16.75 -0.94 -7.18
N PHE A 72 16.23 -0.82 -8.38
CA PHE A 72 16.03 0.47 -9.06
C PHE A 72 14.66 0.54 -9.72
N LEU A 73 14.12 1.75 -9.85
CA LEU A 73 13.16 2.08 -10.90
C LEU A 73 13.94 2.54 -12.13
N ARG A 74 13.71 1.86 -13.26
CA ARG A 74 14.37 2.16 -14.53
C ARG A 74 13.37 2.69 -15.54
N ARG A 75 13.70 3.82 -16.17
CA ARG A 75 12.99 4.36 -17.35
C ARG A 75 13.54 3.79 -18.65
N SER A 76 12.78 3.93 -19.74
CA SER A 76 13.18 3.47 -21.08
C SER A 76 14.39 4.23 -21.63
N ASP A 77 14.62 5.47 -21.20
CA ASP A 77 15.79 6.29 -21.57
C ASP A 77 17.08 5.92 -20.82
N GLY A 78 17.01 4.90 -19.94
CA GLY A 78 18.14 4.41 -19.16
C GLY A 78 18.32 5.07 -17.80
N TRP A 79 17.52 6.08 -17.45
CA TRP A 79 17.56 6.70 -16.12
C TRP A 79 17.19 5.69 -15.04
N LEU A 80 17.93 5.75 -13.92
CA LEU A 80 17.78 4.86 -12.78
C LEU A 80 17.52 5.66 -11.51
N LEU A 81 16.50 5.26 -10.73
CA LEU A 81 16.29 5.71 -9.37
C LEU A 81 16.60 4.55 -8.42
N PRO A 82 17.63 4.66 -7.59
CA PRO A 82 17.89 3.66 -6.56
C PRO A 82 16.76 3.65 -5.53
N LEU A 83 16.41 2.44 -5.09
CA LEU A 83 15.39 2.20 -4.08
C LEU A 83 16.05 1.78 -2.77
N GLU A 84 15.62 2.35 -1.68
CA GLU A 84 16.21 2.26 -0.34
C GLU A 84 15.80 0.99 0.41
N VAL A 85 16.07 -0.18 -0.17
CA VAL A 85 15.62 -1.48 0.35
C VAL A 85 16.09 -1.72 1.78
N GLU A 86 17.34 -1.37 2.09
CA GLU A 86 17.95 -1.48 3.41
C GLU A 86 17.16 -0.68 4.45
N ARG A 87 16.79 0.56 4.13
CA ARG A 87 15.97 1.41 4.98
C ARG A 87 14.58 0.82 5.17
N TRP A 88 13.96 0.31 4.10
CA TRP A 88 12.64 -0.31 4.21
C TRP A 88 12.64 -1.53 5.13
N CYS A 89 13.75 -2.28 5.15
CA CYS A 89 13.91 -3.51 5.92
C CYS A 89 14.48 -3.29 7.33
N SER A 90 14.87 -2.06 7.69
CA SER A 90 15.32 -1.67 9.04
C SER A 90 14.14 -1.28 9.92
N ASP A 91 14.43 -0.92 11.17
CA ASP A 91 13.44 -0.30 12.07
C ASP A 91 13.10 1.13 11.61
N ALA A 92 11.98 1.66 12.12
CA ALA A 92 11.58 3.04 11.84
C ALA A 92 12.60 4.04 12.41
N GLY A 93 13.15 4.90 11.55
CA GLY A 93 14.11 5.95 11.92
C GLY A 93 13.43 7.22 12.43
N ALA A 94 14.25 8.23 12.79
CA ALA A 94 13.74 9.49 13.33
C ALA A 94 12.82 10.23 12.35
N ALA A 95 13.12 10.20 11.05
CA ALA A 95 12.26 10.77 10.03
C ALA A 95 10.89 10.06 9.96
N ASP A 96 10.89 8.72 10.04
CA ASP A 96 9.65 7.95 10.09
C ASP A 96 8.84 8.31 11.34
N LEU A 97 9.47 8.30 12.52
CA LEU A 97 8.82 8.66 13.79
C LEU A 97 8.22 10.07 13.75
N SER A 98 8.88 11.00 13.06
CA SER A 98 8.34 12.36 12.88
C SER A 98 6.98 12.37 12.17
N ALA A 99 6.76 11.44 11.23
CA ALA A 99 5.49 11.27 10.55
C ALA A 99 4.49 10.47 11.41
N LEU A 100 4.95 9.38 12.04
CA LEU A 100 4.08 8.49 12.85
C LEU A 100 3.48 9.21 14.07
N HIS A 101 4.24 10.07 14.75
CA HIS A 101 3.73 10.87 15.88
C HIS A 101 2.66 11.90 15.49
N ARG A 102 2.47 12.18 14.20
CA ARG A 102 1.40 13.03 13.67
C ARG A 102 0.15 12.25 13.25
N CYS A 103 0.20 10.92 13.33
CA CYS A 103 -0.94 10.09 12.98
C CYS A 103 -2.08 10.24 13.97
N GLU A 104 -3.30 10.22 13.46
CA GLU A 104 -4.54 10.34 14.22
C GLU A 104 -5.47 9.15 13.92
N GLY A 105 -6.06 8.56 14.96
CA GLY A 105 -7.03 7.46 14.82
C GLY A 105 -6.44 6.20 14.18
N PRO A 106 -7.27 5.41 13.49
CA PRO A 106 -6.81 4.23 12.74
C PRO A 106 -5.96 4.64 11.54
N VAL A 107 -4.83 3.95 11.32
CA VAL A 107 -3.86 4.28 10.28
C VAL A 107 -3.83 3.22 9.19
N LEU A 108 -3.87 3.63 7.93
CA LEU A 108 -3.64 2.78 6.77
C LEU A 108 -2.33 3.19 6.10
N ASP A 109 -1.37 2.27 6.05
CA ASP A 109 -0.09 2.44 5.37
C ASP A 109 -0.19 1.88 3.94
N ILE A 110 -0.13 2.74 2.94
CA ILE A 110 -0.34 2.41 1.52
C ILE A 110 1.01 2.13 0.87
N GLY A 111 1.20 0.90 0.38
CA GLY A 111 2.49 0.40 -0.08
C GLY A 111 3.42 0.15 1.10
N CYS A 112 2.93 -0.57 2.11
CA CYS A 112 3.62 -0.75 3.40
C CYS A 112 4.98 -1.47 3.29
N GLY A 113 5.28 -2.08 2.15
CA GLY A 113 6.52 -2.82 1.94
C GLY A 113 6.75 -3.89 3.02
N PRO A 114 7.97 -4.03 3.54
CA PRO A 114 8.31 -5.00 4.58
C PRO A 114 7.75 -4.68 5.97
N GLY A 115 7.03 -3.54 6.14
CA GLY A 115 6.14 -3.28 7.28
C GLY A 115 6.74 -2.53 8.46
N ARG A 116 7.90 -1.86 8.32
CA ARG A 116 8.53 -1.14 9.43
C ARG A 116 7.60 -0.11 10.08
N LEU A 117 6.85 0.65 9.25
CA LEU A 117 5.93 1.66 9.77
C LEU A 117 4.71 1.05 10.46
N VAL A 118 4.17 -0.05 9.90
CA VAL A 118 3.04 -0.77 10.51
C VAL A 118 3.42 -1.37 11.86
N ALA A 119 4.61 -1.95 11.97
CA ALA A 119 5.12 -2.51 13.22
C ALA A 119 5.29 -1.42 14.27
N GLU A 120 5.92 -0.31 13.93
CA GLU A 120 6.13 0.83 14.83
C GLU A 120 4.81 1.47 15.26
N LEU A 121 3.86 1.69 14.34
CA LEU A 121 2.52 2.18 14.68
C LEU A 121 1.82 1.27 15.69
N THR A 122 1.98 -0.04 15.52
CA THR A 122 1.41 -1.02 16.46
C THR A 122 2.08 -0.90 17.84
N ALA A 123 3.40 -0.73 17.90
CA ALA A 123 4.15 -0.51 19.14
C ALA A 123 3.75 0.80 19.83
N LEU A 124 3.44 1.85 19.07
CA LEU A 124 2.91 3.13 19.55
C LEU A 124 1.42 3.06 19.98
N GLY A 125 0.78 1.90 19.85
CA GLY A 125 -0.62 1.70 20.27
C GLY A 125 -1.66 2.11 19.22
N HIS A 126 -1.28 2.43 18.00
CA HIS A 126 -2.23 2.71 16.92
C HIS A 126 -2.84 1.43 16.37
N ARG A 127 -4.11 1.50 15.95
CA ARG A 127 -4.70 0.50 15.07
C ARG A 127 -4.18 0.73 13.66
N ALA A 128 -3.23 -0.07 13.22
CA ALA A 128 -2.57 0.06 11.93
C ALA A 128 -2.86 -1.12 11.02
N LEU A 129 -2.99 -0.84 9.73
CA LEU A 129 -3.08 -1.83 8.66
C LEU A 129 -2.19 -1.39 7.51
N GLY A 130 -1.33 -2.28 7.03
CA GLY A 130 -0.59 -2.09 5.79
C GLY A 130 -1.32 -2.70 4.60
N ILE A 131 -1.17 -2.13 3.44
CA ILE A 131 -1.53 -2.76 2.16
C ILE A 131 -0.34 -2.74 1.23
N ASP A 132 -0.14 -3.83 0.50
CA ASP A 132 0.89 -3.94 -0.53
C ASP A 132 0.42 -4.92 -1.61
N VAL A 133 0.93 -4.80 -2.82
CA VAL A 133 0.64 -5.72 -3.93
C VAL A 133 1.66 -6.86 -4.01
N SER A 134 2.65 -6.89 -3.13
CA SER A 134 3.67 -7.94 -3.03
C SER A 134 3.36 -8.94 -1.91
N GLU A 135 3.23 -10.21 -2.27
CA GLU A 135 3.09 -11.29 -1.28
C GLU A 135 4.29 -11.34 -0.31
N ALA A 136 5.51 -11.08 -0.82
CA ALA A 136 6.72 -11.06 0.00
C ALA A 136 6.71 -9.93 1.04
N ALA A 137 6.23 -8.75 0.64
CA ALA A 137 6.06 -7.60 1.53
C ALA A 137 5.05 -7.91 2.63
N VAL A 138 3.85 -8.36 2.26
CA VAL A 138 2.79 -8.72 3.21
C VAL A 138 3.22 -9.83 4.17
N ALA A 139 3.88 -10.88 3.65
CA ALA A 139 4.37 -11.97 4.48
C ALA A 139 5.42 -11.49 5.49
N ARG A 140 6.32 -10.59 5.08
CA ARG A 140 7.32 -10.01 5.98
C ARG A 140 6.67 -9.13 7.05
N THR A 141 5.75 -8.24 6.67
CA THR A 141 5.00 -7.39 7.61
C THR A 141 4.32 -8.22 8.69
N ARG A 142 3.65 -9.30 8.29
CA ARG A 142 2.98 -10.21 9.26
C ARG A 142 3.97 -10.92 10.17
N ARG A 143 5.15 -11.31 9.65
CA ARG A 143 6.19 -11.99 10.44
C ARG A 143 6.77 -11.11 11.54
N ILE A 144 6.85 -9.80 11.32
CA ILE A 144 7.32 -8.84 12.33
C ILE A 144 6.19 -8.30 13.22
N GLY A 145 5.00 -8.92 13.17
CA GLY A 145 3.86 -8.60 14.05
C GLY A 145 2.91 -7.53 13.51
N GLY A 146 3.14 -6.99 12.32
CA GLY A 146 2.24 -6.03 11.69
C GLY A 146 1.05 -6.69 11.00
N SER A 147 -0.07 -5.98 10.93
CA SER A 147 -1.23 -6.39 10.13
C SER A 147 -1.09 -5.89 8.69
N ALA A 148 -1.21 -6.77 7.70
CA ALA A 148 -1.13 -6.37 6.30
C ALA A 148 -2.06 -7.18 5.41
N LEU A 149 -2.53 -6.58 4.28
CA LEU A 149 -3.34 -7.22 3.25
C LEU A 149 -2.66 -7.12 1.89
N LEU A 150 -2.76 -8.18 1.12
CA LEU A 150 -2.36 -8.20 -0.28
C LEU A 150 -3.45 -7.52 -1.12
N ARG A 151 -3.32 -6.21 -1.34
CA ARG A 151 -4.31 -5.36 -2.03
C ARG A 151 -3.64 -4.16 -2.69
N SER A 152 -4.18 -3.76 -3.83
CA SER A 152 -3.93 -2.44 -4.40
C SER A 152 -4.73 -1.37 -3.65
N VAL A 153 -4.22 -0.16 -3.56
CA VAL A 153 -4.97 0.98 -3.03
C VAL A 153 -6.25 1.27 -3.84
N PHE A 154 -6.26 0.89 -5.11
CA PHE A 154 -7.41 1.08 -6.00
C PHE A 154 -8.47 -0.03 -5.91
N ASP A 155 -8.17 -1.12 -5.21
CA ASP A 155 -9.14 -2.17 -4.91
C ASP A 155 -10.09 -1.75 -3.77
N PRO A 156 -11.23 -2.44 -3.59
CA PRO A 156 -12.04 -2.31 -2.39
C PRO A 156 -11.23 -2.68 -1.13
N LEU A 157 -11.23 -1.79 -0.14
CA LEU A 157 -10.47 -1.94 1.11
C LEU A 157 -11.37 -1.97 2.33
N PRO A 158 -10.98 -2.69 3.40
CA PRO A 158 -11.72 -2.64 4.65
C PRO A 158 -11.68 -1.23 5.25
N GLY A 159 -12.77 -0.79 5.84
CA GLY A 159 -12.80 0.48 6.55
C GLY A 159 -12.79 1.73 5.68
N GLU A 160 -13.17 1.64 4.41
CA GLU A 160 -13.33 2.83 3.57
C GLU A 160 -14.20 3.90 4.25
N GLY A 161 -13.76 5.16 4.17
CA GLY A 161 -14.41 6.30 4.82
C GLY A 161 -14.22 6.38 6.34
N ARG A 162 -13.44 5.48 6.96
CA ARG A 162 -13.26 5.40 8.42
C ARG A 162 -11.80 5.51 8.89
N TRP A 163 -10.83 5.59 7.99
CA TRP A 163 -9.43 5.76 8.35
C TRP A 163 -9.18 7.16 8.89
N GLY A 164 -8.49 7.27 10.02
CA GLY A 164 -8.10 8.54 10.61
C GLY A 164 -6.91 9.15 9.89
N THR A 165 -5.91 8.30 9.55
CA THR A 165 -4.70 8.69 8.82
C THR A 165 -4.40 7.72 7.70
N LEU A 166 -3.92 8.24 6.57
CA LEU A 166 -3.26 7.48 5.50
C LEU A 166 -1.79 7.89 5.42
N LEU A 167 -0.92 6.93 5.18
CA LEU A 167 0.50 7.15 4.90
C LEU A 167 0.81 6.85 3.44
N LEU A 168 1.57 7.74 2.80
CA LEU A 168 2.19 7.60 1.48
C LEU A 168 3.67 7.97 1.62
N VAL A 169 4.46 7.08 2.19
CA VAL A 169 5.88 7.27 2.51
C VAL A 169 6.75 6.54 1.48
N ASP A 170 8.05 6.83 1.44
CA ASP A 170 9.02 6.20 0.52
C ASP A 170 8.71 6.37 -0.97
N GLY A 171 8.12 7.51 -1.33
CA GLY A 171 7.75 7.81 -2.71
C GLY A 171 6.41 7.23 -3.15
N ASN A 172 5.62 6.64 -2.25
CA ASN A 172 4.32 6.02 -2.55
C ASN A 172 3.26 7.00 -3.06
N ILE A 173 3.50 8.31 -2.96
CA ILE A 173 2.70 9.33 -3.69
C ILE A 173 2.76 9.13 -5.21
N GLY A 174 3.72 8.36 -5.70
CA GLY A 174 3.88 8.00 -7.11
C GLY A 174 3.03 6.82 -7.59
N ILE A 175 2.37 6.09 -6.69
CA ILE A 175 1.58 4.90 -7.02
C ILE A 175 0.52 5.21 -8.08
N GLY A 176 0.50 4.40 -9.14
CA GLY A 176 -0.43 4.55 -10.25
C GLY A 176 -0.06 5.65 -11.25
N GLY A 177 1.01 6.43 -11.02
CA GLY A 177 1.49 7.48 -11.93
C GLY A 177 0.57 8.68 -12.06
N ASP A 178 -0.54 8.74 -11.32
CA ASP A 178 -1.50 9.83 -11.30
C ASP A 178 -1.78 10.30 -9.87
N PRO A 179 -1.07 11.34 -9.39
CA PRO A 179 -1.25 11.87 -8.04
C PRO A 179 -2.66 12.39 -7.76
N ALA A 180 -3.36 12.92 -8.78
CA ALA A 180 -4.73 13.40 -8.59
C ALA A 180 -5.70 12.24 -8.34
N ALA A 181 -5.60 11.16 -9.14
CA ALA A 181 -6.40 9.96 -8.95
C ALA A 181 -6.11 9.30 -7.59
N LEU A 182 -4.84 9.28 -7.17
CA LEU A 182 -4.45 8.74 -5.86
C LEU A 182 -5.00 9.60 -4.71
N LEU A 183 -4.96 10.92 -4.80
CA LEU A 183 -5.56 11.83 -3.82
C LEU A 183 -7.08 11.67 -3.76
N ASP A 184 -7.74 11.46 -4.91
CA ASP A 184 -9.17 11.18 -4.96
C ASP A 184 -9.49 9.89 -4.23
N ARG A 185 -8.73 8.83 -4.50
CA ARG A 185 -8.89 7.55 -3.80
C ARG A 185 -8.62 7.69 -2.31
N ALA A 186 -7.57 8.39 -1.91
CA ALA A 186 -7.26 8.67 -0.50
C ALA A 186 -8.42 9.36 0.21
N ALA A 187 -9.11 10.29 -0.45
CA ALA A 187 -10.28 10.93 0.13
C ALA A 187 -11.46 9.97 0.34
N ASP A 188 -11.62 8.93 -0.49
CA ASP A 188 -12.66 7.91 -0.28
C ASP A 188 -12.35 7.01 0.92
N LEU A 189 -11.08 6.77 1.21
CA LEU A 189 -10.61 5.91 2.30
C LEU A 189 -10.69 6.60 3.67
N LEU A 190 -10.42 7.90 3.75
CA LEU A 190 -10.38 8.66 4.99
C LEU A 190 -11.77 8.97 5.55
N SER A 191 -11.86 9.07 6.86
CA SER A 191 -12.98 9.73 7.54
C SER A 191 -13.03 11.22 7.20
N THR A 192 -14.17 11.85 7.43
CA THR A 192 -14.30 13.32 7.24
C THR A 192 -13.30 14.07 8.14
N GLY A 193 -12.47 14.91 7.54
CA GLY A 193 -11.40 15.63 8.25
C GLY A 193 -10.16 14.77 8.56
N GLY A 194 -10.12 13.52 8.10
CA GLY A 194 -8.96 12.64 8.26
C GLY A 194 -7.70 13.19 7.58
N LEU A 195 -6.55 12.65 7.97
CA LEU A 195 -5.22 13.14 7.62
C LEU A 195 -4.57 12.24 6.56
N LEU A 196 -4.00 12.82 5.54
CA LEU A 196 -3.04 12.18 4.66
C LEU A 196 -1.65 12.73 4.97
N ILE A 197 -0.68 11.86 5.26
CA ILE A 197 0.73 12.20 5.38
C ILE A 197 1.46 11.62 4.18
N ALA A 198 2.09 12.46 3.40
CA ALA A 198 2.86 12.06 2.23
C ALA A 198 4.32 12.52 2.35
N GLU A 199 5.24 11.61 2.03
CA GLU A 199 6.62 11.98 1.75
C GLU A 199 6.73 12.40 0.29
N THR A 200 7.41 13.53 0.04
CA THR A 200 7.63 14.08 -1.28
C THR A 200 9.10 14.01 -1.67
N SER A 201 9.39 14.10 -2.96
CA SER A 201 10.75 14.31 -3.41
C SER A 201 11.34 15.58 -2.79
N PRO A 202 12.62 15.57 -2.36
CA PRO A 202 13.28 16.80 -1.90
C PRO A 202 13.51 17.80 -3.03
N LEU A 203 13.37 17.36 -4.28
CA LEU A 203 13.49 18.22 -5.46
C LEU A 203 12.13 18.79 -5.84
N ASP A 204 12.08 20.00 -6.40
CA ASP A 204 10.87 20.56 -7.00
C ASP A 204 10.65 19.95 -8.38
N ILE A 205 9.99 18.79 -8.40
CA ILE A 205 9.70 18.01 -9.60
C ILE A 205 8.21 17.63 -9.67
N ASP A 206 7.75 17.43 -10.89
CA ASP A 206 6.42 16.91 -11.23
C ASP A 206 6.60 15.99 -12.45
N GLU A 207 7.04 14.77 -12.20
CA GLU A 207 7.39 13.79 -13.22
C GLU A 207 6.42 12.61 -13.21
N ARG A 208 6.01 12.20 -14.40
CA ARG A 208 5.25 10.97 -14.64
C ARG A 208 5.98 10.14 -15.68
N ALA A 209 6.23 8.89 -15.40
CA ALA A 209 7.01 8.02 -16.28
C ALA A 209 6.48 6.59 -16.27
N GLN A 210 6.78 5.88 -17.35
CA GLN A 210 6.72 4.43 -17.38
C GLN A 210 8.07 3.90 -16.87
N VAL A 211 8.04 3.09 -15.84
CA VAL A 211 9.24 2.53 -15.19
C VAL A 211 9.14 1.01 -15.09
N ARG A 212 10.27 0.36 -14.87
CA ARG A 212 10.39 -1.09 -14.56
C ARG A 212 11.23 -1.25 -13.31
N LEU A 213 11.04 -2.36 -12.63
CA LEU A 213 11.98 -2.80 -11.59
C LEU A 213 13.24 -3.38 -12.24
N ASP A 214 14.41 -3.02 -11.71
CA ASP A 214 15.72 -3.48 -12.18
C ASP A 214 16.61 -3.77 -10.97
N ASP A 215 17.18 -4.97 -10.89
CA ASP A 215 18.09 -5.37 -9.80
C ASP A 215 19.58 -5.20 -10.18
N GLY A 216 19.86 -4.50 -11.27
CA GLY A 216 21.21 -4.28 -11.78
C GLY A 216 21.87 -5.53 -12.39
N ARG A 217 21.19 -6.67 -12.40
CA ARG A 217 21.70 -7.92 -12.98
C ARG A 217 21.22 -8.04 -14.42
N ARG A 218 21.96 -7.43 -15.34
CA ARG A 218 21.68 -7.62 -16.76
C ARG A 218 21.98 -9.06 -17.16
N ALA A 219 20.95 -9.83 -17.51
CA ALA A 219 21.17 -11.07 -18.26
C ALA A 219 21.88 -10.71 -19.58
N PRO A 220 22.92 -11.48 -20.00
CA PRO A 220 23.50 -11.33 -21.33
C PRO A 220 22.37 -11.38 -22.37
N ALA A 221 22.42 -10.54 -23.40
CA ALA A 221 21.39 -10.44 -24.43
C ALA A 221 21.05 -11.80 -25.09
N GLU A 222 22.01 -12.70 -25.13
CA GLU A 222 21.88 -14.07 -25.65
C GLU A 222 21.04 -15.02 -24.76
N LYS A 223 20.77 -14.65 -23.49
CA LYS A 223 19.96 -15.42 -22.53
C LYS A 223 18.66 -14.72 -22.14
N ALA A 224 18.33 -13.61 -22.79
CA ALA A 224 17.08 -12.91 -22.56
C ALA A 224 15.92 -13.76 -23.13
N GLY A 225 15.21 -14.47 -22.25
CA GLY A 225 13.93 -15.09 -22.58
C GLY A 225 12.87 -14.05 -22.93
N PRO A 226 11.66 -14.47 -23.31
CA PRO A 226 10.56 -13.53 -23.53
C PRO A 226 10.33 -12.68 -22.28
N PRO A 227 9.93 -11.38 -22.45
CA PRO A 227 9.72 -10.47 -21.33
C PRO A 227 8.74 -11.07 -20.31
N GLY A 228 9.20 -11.19 -19.06
CA GLY A 228 8.38 -11.65 -17.94
C GLY A 228 7.51 -10.53 -17.35
N PRO A 229 6.68 -10.83 -16.33
CA PRO A 229 5.90 -9.81 -15.62
C PRO A 229 6.76 -8.67 -15.03
N ALA A 230 7.99 -8.98 -14.61
CA ALA A 230 8.96 -8.00 -14.10
C ALA A 230 9.41 -6.98 -15.14
N ASP A 231 9.39 -7.36 -16.42
CA ASP A 231 9.82 -6.51 -17.53
C ASP A 231 8.73 -5.57 -18.02
N ARG A 232 7.50 -5.69 -17.49
CA ARG A 232 6.37 -4.84 -17.90
C ARG A 232 6.52 -3.46 -17.29
N PRO A 233 6.51 -2.38 -18.13
CA PRO A 233 6.49 -1.03 -17.61
C PRO A 233 5.19 -0.79 -16.83
N PHE A 234 5.28 0.02 -15.78
CA PHE A 234 4.14 0.50 -15.04
C PHE A 234 4.26 2.01 -14.78
N PRO A 235 3.13 2.72 -14.63
CA PRO A 235 3.14 4.14 -14.40
C PRO A 235 3.59 4.46 -12.98
N TRP A 236 4.47 5.44 -12.85
CA TRP A 236 4.98 5.96 -11.59
C TRP A 236 5.14 7.48 -11.66
N ALA A 237 4.83 8.18 -10.58
CA ALA A 237 5.08 9.60 -10.46
C ALA A 237 6.19 9.90 -9.43
N ARG A 238 6.90 11.02 -9.63
CA ARG A 238 7.83 11.61 -8.65
C ARG A 238 7.39 13.04 -8.43
N ILE A 239 7.01 13.36 -7.21
CA ILE A 239 6.34 14.60 -6.89
C ILE A 239 7.07 15.31 -5.77
N GLY A 240 7.49 16.54 -6.01
CA GLY A 240 7.99 17.47 -4.99
C GLY A 240 6.85 18.14 -4.24
N THR A 241 7.18 18.77 -3.11
CA THR A 241 6.19 19.46 -2.27
C THR A 241 5.34 20.48 -3.02
N PRO A 242 5.90 21.38 -3.87
CA PRO A 242 5.09 22.35 -4.60
C PRO A 242 4.07 21.70 -5.55
N ALA A 243 4.48 20.62 -6.23
CA ALA A 243 3.59 19.87 -7.12
C ALA A 243 2.46 19.19 -6.34
N LEU A 244 2.78 18.50 -5.22
CA LEU A 244 1.77 17.89 -4.38
C LEU A 244 0.72 18.90 -3.90
N LEU A 245 1.16 20.08 -3.46
CA LEU A 245 0.24 21.12 -2.99
C LEU A 245 -0.68 21.64 -4.10
N ARG A 246 -0.19 21.74 -5.35
CA ARG A 246 -1.04 22.10 -6.50
C ARG A 246 -2.12 21.04 -6.76
N TYR A 247 -1.74 19.75 -6.79
CA TYR A 247 -2.71 18.66 -6.95
C TYR A 247 -3.71 18.62 -5.80
N ALA A 248 -3.22 18.73 -4.58
CA ALA A 248 -4.05 18.76 -3.38
C ALA A 248 -5.08 19.89 -3.42
N GLY A 249 -4.66 21.11 -3.77
CA GLY A 249 -5.55 22.25 -3.92
C GLY A 249 -6.63 22.04 -4.99
N ALA A 250 -6.25 21.49 -6.15
CA ALA A 250 -7.20 21.16 -7.23
C ALA A 250 -8.22 20.08 -6.81
N CYS A 251 -7.82 19.13 -5.94
CA CYS A 251 -8.69 18.10 -5.38
C CYS A 251 -9.43 18.55 -4.11
N GLY A 252 -9.29 19.81 -3.69
CA GLY A 252 -9.98 20.38 -2.52
C GLY A 252 -9.38 20.00 -1.16
N TRP A 253 -8.18 19.43 -1.13
CA TRP A 253 -7.45 19.18 0.10
C TRP A 253 -6.92 20.46 0.70
N ARG A 254 -6.74 20.47 2.01
CA ARG A 254 -6.16 21.59 2.76
C ARG A 254 -4.83 21.17 3.36
N PRO A 255 -3.74 21.89 3.08
CA PRO A 255 -2.48 21.67 3.78
C PRO A 255 -2.68 21.87 5.29
N ALA A 256 -2.12 20.95 6.10
CA ALA A 256 -2.15 21.04 7.55
C ALA A 256 -0.77 21.35 8.12
N ASP A 257 0.28 20.66 7.63
CA ASP A 257 1.66 20.91 8.06
C ASP A 257 2.65 20.52 6.93
N GLN A 258 3.85 21.07 6.99
CA GLN A 258 4.98 20.74 6.13
C GLN A 258 6.24 20.72 7.01
N TRP A 259 7.03 19.65 6.92
CA TRP A 259 8.27 19.55 7.67
C TRP A 259 9.32 18.74 6.93
N SER A 260 10.56 18.84 7.41
CA SER A 260 11.66 17.98 6.97
C SER A 260 12.28 17.29 8.18
N ALA A 261 12.69 16.05 7.99
CA ALA A 261 13.42 15.28 8.98
C ALA A 261 14.45 14.41 8.27
N GLU A 262 15.70 14.44 8.69
CA GLU A 262 16.82 13.66 8.10
C GLU A 262 16.90 13.80 6.57
N GLY A 263 16.68 15.01 6.04
CA GLY A 263 16.74 15.28 4.60
C GLY A 263 15.52 14.79 3.79
N ARG A 264 14.52 14.20 4.45
CA ARG A 264 13.24 13.78 3.84
C ARG A 264 12.19 14.87 4.05
N ALA A 265 11.38 15.12 3.04
CA ALA A 265 10.34 16.16 3.06
C ALA A 265 8.95 15.52 3.18
N PHE A 266 8.14 16.06 4.07
CA PHE A 266 6.80 15.56 4.34
C PHE A 266 5.77 16.67 4.26
N VAL A 267 4.58 16.29 3.84
CA VAL A 267 3.38 17.15 3.82
C VAL A 267 2.23 16.40 4.46
N SER A 268 1.50 17.05 5.35
CA SER A 268 0.22 16.55 5.80
C SER A 268 -0.93 17.37 5.19
N LEU A 269 -1.96 16.66 4.77
CA LEU A 269 -3.13 17.22 4.09
C LEU A 269 -4.40 16.76 4.82
N ARG A 270 -5.36 17.66 5.01
CA ARG A 270 -6.68 17.34 5.56
C ARG A 270 -7.66 17.03 4.45
N ARG A 271 -8.43 15.95 4.63
CA ARG A 271 -9.52 15.58 3.73
C ARG A 271 -10.52 16.73 3.57
N PRO A 272 -11.03 16.99 2.35
CA PRO A 272 -12.11 17.95 2.13
C PRO A 272 -13.34 17.62 3.00
N ARG A 273 -13.96 18.67 3.58
CA ARG A 273 -15.22 18.55 4.29
C ARG A 273 -16.37 18.71 3.29
N GLY A 274 -17.17 17.67 3.10
CA GLY A 274 -18.37 17.69 2.27
C GLY A 274 -18.41 16.54 1.26
N PRO A 275 -19.62 16.20 0.76
CA PRO A 275 -19.73 15.22 -0.31
C PRO A 275 -19.06 15.78 -1.57
N ARG A 276 -18.15 15.01 -2.19
CA ARG A 276 -17.75 15.29 -3.57
C ARG A 276 -18.99 15.09 -4.44
N LEU A 277 -19.51 16.14 -5.00
CA LEU A 277 -20.36 16.08 -6.18
C LEU A 277 -19.48 15.51 -7.31
N ARG A 278 -19.36 14.16 -7.35
CA ARG A 278 -18.89 13.51 -8.57
C ARG A 278 -20.00 13.72 -9.58
N ASP A 279 -19.82 14.68 -10.46
CA ASP A 279 -20.63 14.82 -11.65
C ASP A 279 -20.38 13.58 -12.54
N ARG A 280 -21.12 12.51 -12.23
CA ARG A 280 -21.14 11.27 -13.02
C ARG A 280 -21.83 11.47 -14.37
N SER A 281 -22.47 12.62 -14.59
CA SER A 281 -23.23 12.92 -15.81
C SER A 281 -22.36 13.44 -16.98
N ALA A 282 -21.12 13.89 -16.72
CA ALA A 282 -20.28 14.43 -17.79
C ALA A 282 -19.57 13.39 -18.67
N ARG A 283 -19.54 12.12 -18.29
CA ARG A 283 -18.89 11.07 -19.10
C ARG A 283 -19.81 10.25 -19.96
N THR A 284 -21.12 10.35 -19.77
CA THR A 284 -22.10 9.64 -20.60
C THR A 284 -22.66 10.50 -21.74
N SER A 285 -22.46 11.83 -21.70
CA SER A 285 -22.98 12.74 -22.73
C SER A 285 -22.07 12.91 -23.95
N SER A 286 -20.77 12.54 -23.85
CA SER A 286 -19.83 12.68 -24.98
C SER A 286 -19.80 11.46 -25.92
N GLN A 287 -20.35 10.30 -25.51
CA GLN A 287 -20.43 9.13 -26.38
C GLN A 287 -21.74 9.01 -27.16
N SER A 288 -22.77 9.81 -26.82
CA SER A 288 -24.08 9.77 -27.53
C SER A 288 -24.24 10.86 -28.59
N ALA A 289 -23.29 11.81 -28.70
CA ALA A 289 -23.38 12.91 -29.67
C ALA A 289 -22.67 12.66 -31.01
N GLU A 290 -21.89 11.57 -31.12
CA GLU A 290 -21.10 11.30 -32.33
C GLU A 290 -21.75 10.28 -33.28
N SER A 291 -22.93 9.77 -32.95
CA SER A 291 -23.64 8.73 -33.73
C SER A 291 -24.87 9.22 -34.50
N ALA A 292 -25.16 10.53 -34.53
CA ALA A 292 -26.41 11.07 -35.09
C ALA A 292 -26.24 12.03 -36.26
N ASN A 293 -25.12 12.02 -36.95
CA ASN A 293 -24.99 12.88 -38.15
C ASN A 293 -24.27 12.19 -39.31
N SER A 294 -24.93 11.19 -39.91
CA SER A 294 -24.58 10.64 -41.22
C SER A 294 -25.85 10.36 -41.99
N THR A 295 -26.39 11.40 -42.58
CA THR A 295 -27.41 11.28 -43.63
C THR A 295 -26.69 11.28 -44.98
N PRO A 296 -26.90 10.30 -45.87
CA PRO A 296 -26.29 10.33 -47.21
C PRO A 296 -27.05 11.30 -48.10
N VAL A 297 -26.32 12.25 -48.68
CA VAL A 297 -26.82 13.11 -49.76
C VAL A 297 -26.78 12.28 -51.06
N ILE A 298 -27.94 11.97 -51.58
CA ILE A 298 -28.12 11.45 -52.93
C ILE A 298 -28.04 12.64 -53.89
N SER A 299 -26.98 12.74 -54.69
CA SER A 299 -26.91 13.65 -55.81
C SER A 299 -27.38 12.92 -57.09
N SER A 300 -28.57 13.29 -57.53
CA SER A 300 -29.03 13.06 -58.90
C SER A 300 -28.35 14.04 -59.83
N GLN A 301 -27.54 13.54 -60.75
CA GLN A 301 -27.20 14.28 -61.97
C GLN A 301 -28.04 13.74 -63.11
N LEU A 302 -28.82 14.62 -63.69
CA LEU A 302 -29.39 14.51 -64.99
C LEU A 302 -29.10 15.80 -65.77
N GLU A 303 -28.52 15.60 -66.99
CA GLU A 303 -28.60 16.40 -68.20
C GLU A 303 -27.99 17.80 -68.24
N ARG A 304 -26.90 18.01 -68.98
CA ARG A 304 -26.77 18.31 -70.47
C ARG A 304 -25.29 18.50 -70.84
#